data_f89c61f96c1310813cdbba4ae46ebed2
#
_entry.id   f89c61f96c1310813cdbba4ae46ebed2
#
_cell.length_a   1.000
_cell.length_b   1.000
_cell.length_c   1.000
_cell.angle_alpha   90.00
_cell.angle_beta   90.00
_cell.angle_gamma   90.00
#
_symmetry.space_group_name_H-M   'P 1'
#
loop_
_entity.id
_entity.type
_entity.pdbx_description
1 polymer ?
#
loop_
_entity_poly.entity_id
_entity_poly.type
_entity_poly.pdbx_seq_one_letter_code
_entity_poly.pdbx_strand_id
1 'polypeptide(L)'
;MIDIWQEIYGTIKRNKLRTLLTGFAVAWGIFMLIVLLGAGNGLIHAFEKSSSARALNSIKIYPGWTGKPYDGLKEGRRIQLDNKDLDATMEHFSDNIISVGASQWQSNVNLSYGQEYVNLSLEGVYPNFTEVESVKSTDGRFINDIDLKERRKVIVLHTKTAEILFGKSKTEPIGKFVNA
;
A
#
# COMPACT_ATOMS: atom_id res chain seq x y z
N MET A 1 7.67 -38.18 50.39
CA MET A 1 7.36 -37.62 49.01
C MET A 1 6.38 -38.48 48.21
N ILE A 2 6.44 -39.79 48.36
CA ILE A 2 5.53 -40.72 47.65
C ILE A 2 4.08 -40.56 48.13
N ASP A 3 3.85 -40.27 49.40
CA ASP A 3 2.53 -40.11 50.00
C ASP A 3 1.74 -38.90 49.42
N ILE A 4 2.44 -37.79 49.11
CA ILE A 4 1.83 -36.59 48.53
C ILE A 4 1.29 -36.88 47.12
N TRP A 5 2.00 -37.64 46.31
CA TRP A 5 1.55 -38.02 44.98
C TRP A 5 0.34 -38.95 45.00
N GLN A 6 0.30 -39.88 45.98
CA GLN A 6 -0.83 -40.77 46.17
C GLN A 6 -2.08 -40.03 46.65
N GLU A 7 -1.93 -39.03 47.51
CA GLU A 7 -3.00 -38.19 48.01
C GLU A 7 -3.57 -37.31 46.91
N ILE A 8 -2.70 -36.69 46.08
CA ILE A 8 -3.10 -35.88 44.89
C ILE A 8 -3.88 -36.76 43.91
N TYR A 9 -3.36 -37.95 43.60
CA TYR A 9 -4.02 -38.87 42.68
C TYR A 9 -5.38 -39.35 43.21
N GLY A 10 -5.49 -39.60 44.50
CA GLY A 10 -6.74 -39.95 45.18
C GLY A 10 -7.77 -38.83 45.07
N THR A 11 -7.34 -37.60 45.28
CA THR A 11 -8.20 -36.41 45.20
C THR A 11 -8.70 -36.16 43.77
N ILE A 12 -7.86 -36.30 42.79
CA ILE A 12 -8.20 -36.21 41.35
C ILE A 12 -9.26 -37.26 40.98
N LYS A 13 -9.01 -38.52 41.42
CA LYS A 13 -9.92 -39.62 41.12
C LYS A 13 -11.30 -39.46 41.77
N ARG A 14 -11.36 -38.80 42.92
CA ARG A 14 -12.59 -38.57 43.68
C ARG A 14 -13.45 -37.41 43.07
N ASN A 15 -12.80 -36.42 42.45
CA ASN A 15 -13.43 -35.23 41.88
C ASN A 15 -13.08 -35.00 40.40
N LYS A 16 -13.22 -36.03 39.58
CA LYS A 16 -12.78 -36.04 38.17
C LYS A 16 -13.33 -34.87 37.35
N LEU A 17 -14.62 -34.52 37.48
CA LEU A 17 -15.26 -33.47 36.74
C LEU A 17 -14.68 -32.10 37.11
N ARG A 18 -14.49 -31.83 38.42
CA ARG A 18 -13.90 -30.56 38.89
C ARG A 18 -12.46 -30.39 38.39
N THR A 19 -11.66 -31.43 38.49
CA THR A 19 -10.26 -31.41 38.05
C THR A 19 -10.17 -31.25 36.53
N LEU A 20 -11.05 -31.90 35.78
CA LEU A 20 -11.10 -31.73 34.31
C LEU A 20 -11.45 -30.31 33.94
N LEU A 21 -12.51 -29.74 34.54
CA LEU A 21 -12.95 -28.38 34.22
C LEU A 21 -11.90 -27.32 34.59
N THR A 22 -11.26 -27.44 35.75
CA THR A 22 -10.17 -26.51 36.16
C THR A 22 -8.96 -26.65 35.25
N GLY A 23 -8.55 -27.87 34.92
CA GLY A 23 -7.45 -28.14 34.01
C GLY A 23 -7.74 -27.59 32.60
N PHE A 24 -8.95 -27.79 32.09
CA PHE A 24 -9.39 -27.24 30.81
C PHE A 24 -9.38 -25.71 30.82
N ALA A 25 -9.89 -25.07 31.88
CA ALA A 25 -9.90 -23.61 31.98
C ALA A 25 -8.47 -23.01 31.93
N VAL A 26 -7.53 -23.62 32.65
CA VAL A 26 -6.13 -23.18 32.65
C VAL A 26 -5.49 -23.42 31.27
N ALA A 27 -5.69 -24.61 30.70
CA ALA A 27 -5.15 -24.94 29.38
C ALA A 27 -5.71 -24.02 28.30
N TRP A 28 -7.01 -23.69 28.36
CA TRP A 28 -7.69 -22.75 27.46
C TRP A 28 -7.12 -21.34 27.60
N GLY A 29 -6.89 -20.87 28.84
CA GLY A 29 -6.29 -19.57 29.09
C GLY A 29 -4.89 -19.45 28.48
N ILE A 30 -4.04 -20.46 28.67
CA ILE A 30 -2.68 -20.51 28.09
C ILE A 30 -2.76 -20.57 26.56
N PHE A 31 -3.65 -21.38 26.01
CA PHE A 31 -3.86 -21.48 24.57
C PHE A 31 -4.26 -20.12 23.97
N MET A 32 -5.23 -19.43 24.55
CA MET A 32 -5.64 -18.11 24.07
C MET A 32 -4.51 -17.08 24.18
N LEU A 33 -3.67 -17.14 25.22
CA LEU A 33 -2.53 -16.26 25.37
C LEU A 33 -1.51 -16.48 24.25
N ILE A 34 -1.21 -17.74 23.92
CA ILE A 34 -0.29 -18.07 22.82
C ILE A 34 -0.85 -17.61 21.48
N VAL A 35 -2.14 -17.81 21.23
CA VAL A 35 -2.82 -17.36 20.00
C VAL A 35 -2.75 -15.84 19.89
N LEU A 36 -3.04 -15.10 20.96
CA LEU A 36 -2.98 -13.64 20.99
C LEU A 36 -1.56 -13.10 20.72
N LEU A 37 -0.56 -13.69 21.35
CA LEU A 37 0.84 -13.31 21.12
C LEU A 37 1.28 -13.62 19.70
N GLY A 38 0.90 -14.78 19.18
CA GLY A 38 1.20 -15.16 17.79
C GLY A 38 0.51 -14.23 16.76
N ALA A 39 -0.75 -13.91 16.99
CA ALA A 39 -1.49 -12.97 16.14
C ALA A 39 -0.90 -11.56 16.20
N GLY A 40 -0.51 -11.08 17.40
CA GLY A 40 0.14 -9.78 17.57
C GLY A 40 1.47 -9.69 16.82
N ASN A 41 2.34 -10.66 16.98
CA ASN A 41 3.62 -10.72 16.26
C ASN A 41 3.41 -10.84 14.73
N GLY A 42 2.46 -11.67 14.31
CA GLY A 42 2.11 -11.79 12.89
C GLY A 42 1.64 -10.48 12.28
N LEU A 43 0.85 -9.70 13.02
CA LEU A 43 0.40 -8.38 12.59
C LEU A 43 1.56 -7.38 12.47
N ILE A 44 2.45 -7.34 13.46
CA ILE A 44 3.64 -6.48 13.43
C ILE A 44 4.49 -6.80 12.19
N HIS A 45 4.81 -8.06 11.94
CA HIS A 45 5.58 -8.46 10.76
C HIS A 45 4.86 -8.16 9.43
N ALA A 46 3.54 -8.27 9.40
CA ALA A 46 2.76 -7.90 8.21
C ALA A 46 2.84 -6.39 7.95
N PHE A 47 2.77 -5.56 8.98
CA PHE A 47 2.96 -4.11 8.87
C PHE A 47 4.39 -3.73 8.47
N GLU A 48 5.40 -4.32 9.08
CA GLU A 48 6.80 -4.10 8.72
C GLU A 48 7.06 -4.43 7.24
N LYS A 49 6.57 -5.58 6.78
CA LYS A 49 6.71 -5.99 5.38
C LYS A 49 5.94 -5.07 4.43
N SER A 50 4.77 -4.61 4.80
CA SER A 50 3.99 -3.65 4.02
C SER A 50 4.63 -2.27 3.99
N SER A 51 5.22 -1.84 5.10
CA SER A 51 5.89 -0.54 5.21
C SER A 51 7.27 -0.53 4.54
N SER A 52 8.01 -1.64 4.62
CA SER A 52 9.32 -1.76 3.94
C SER A 52 9.19 -1.85 2.41
N ALA A 53 7.99 -2.13 1.90
CA ALA A 53 7.71 -2.07 0.46
C ALA A 53 7.61 -0.63 -0.07
N ARG A 54 7.46 0.37 0.80
CA ARG A 54 7.51 1.81 0.45
C ARG A 54 8.82 2.40 0.94
N ALA A 55 9.32 3.42 0.26
CA ALA A 55 10.49 4.15 0.74
C ALA A 55 10.14 4.81 2.09
N LEU A 56 10.68 4.26 3.17
CA LEU A 56 10.45 4.75 4.54
C LEU A 56 10.90 6.21 4.72
N ASN A 57 11.80 6.68 3.86
CA ASN A 57 12.34 8.03 3.86
C ASN A 57 11.65 8.96 2.85
N SER A 58 10.41 8.64 2.44
CA SER A 58 9.65 9.49 1.53
C SER A 58 8.64 10.35 2.27
N ILE A 59 8.47 11.59 1.79
CA ILE A 59 7.48 12.54 2.29
C ILE A 59 6.52 12.85 1.14
N LYS A 60 5.22 12.75 1.40
CA LYS A 60 4.18 13.18 0.47
C LYS A 60 3.62 14.53 0.91
N ILE A 61 3.66 15.50 0.01
CA ILE A 61 3.13 16.83 0.23
C ILE A 61 1.83 16.95 -0.58
N TYR A 62 0.76 17.29 0.10
CA TYR A 62 -0.54 17.55 -0.52
C TYR A 62 -0.83 19.05 -0.52
N PRO A 63 -1.31 19.62 -1.64
CA PRO A 63 -1.72 21.01 -1.67
C PRO A 63 -2.88 21.23 -0.70
N GLY A 64 -2.81 22.34 0.02
CA GLY A 64 -3.82 22.77 0.99
C GLY A 64 -4.52 24.07 0.55
N TRP A 65 -4.87 24.87 1.54
CA TRP A 65 -5.52 26.16 1.36
C TRP A 65 -4.66 27.25 2.01
N THR A 66 -4.63 28.44 1.40
CA THR A 66 -3.90 29.57 1.97
C THR A 66 -4.55 30.05 3.26
N GLY A 67 -3.76 30.13 4.33
CA GLY A 67 -4.23 30.60 5.65
C GLY A 67 -4.11 32.09 5.88
N LYS A 68 -3.52 32.84 4.93
CA LYS A 68 -3.29 34.30 5.06
C LYS A 68 -3.52 35.00 3.70
N PRO A 69 -4.05 36.23 3.71
CA PRO A 69 -4.09 37.05 2.52
C PRO A 69 -2.66 37.48 2.14
N TYR A 70 -2.39 37.57 0.85
CA TYR A 70 -1.09 38.00 0.33
C TYR A 70 -1.27 38.67 -1.03
N ASP A 71 -0.60 39.80 -1.24
CA ASP A 71 -0.56 40.54 -2.51
C ASP A 71 -1.94 40.80 -3.12
N GLY A 72 -2.87 41.31 -2.28
CA GLY A 72 -4.27 41.60 -2.70
C GLY A 72 -5.16 40.38 -2.90
N LEU A 73 -4.63 39.18 -2.69
CA LEU A 73 -5.37 37.93 -2.81
C LEU A 73 -5.90 37.50 -1.44
N LYS A 74 -7.16 37.03 -1.40
CA LYS A 74 -7.83 36.60 -0.17
C LYS A 74 -7.22 35.30 0.38
N GLU A 75 -7.35 35.07 1.70
CA GLU A 75 -7.14 33.77 2.32
C GLU A 75 -8.16 32.72 1.83
N GLY A 76 -7.93 31.45 2.12
CA GLY A 76 -8.83 30.37 1.77
C GLY A 76 -8.78 29.97 0.29
N ARG A 77 -7.74 30.32 -0.46
CA ARG A 77 -7.54 29.86 -1.84
C ARG A 77 -6.89 28.50 -1.86
N ARG A 78 -7.33 27.64 -2.75
CA ARG A 78 -6.69 26.33 -2.98
C ARG A 78 -5.30 26.55 -3.57
N ILE A 79 -4.30 25.94 -2.96
CA ILE A 79 -2.94 25.91 -3.47
C ILE A 79 -2.90 24.90 -4.61
N GLN A 80 -2.33 25.27 -5.75
CA GLN A 80 -2.04 24.38 -6.85
C GLN A 80 -0.54 24.33 -7.02
N LEU A 81 0.03 23.15 -6.79
CA LEU A 81 1.44 22.88 -7.03
C LEU A 81 1.66 22.65 -8.52
N ASP A 82 2.74 23.18 -9.05
CA ASP A 82 3.14 23.03 -10.45
C ASP A 82 4.58 22.51 -10.60
N ASN A 83 5.04 22.38 -11.83
CA ASN A 83 6.41 21.89 -12.08
C ASN A 83 7.50 22.85 -11.58
N LYS A 84 7.18 24.15 -11.43
CA LYS A 84 8.15 25.12 -10.86
C LYS A 84 8.37 24.87 -9.38
N ASP A 85 7.33 24.46 -8.64
CA ASP A 85 7.45 24.10 -7.24
C ASP A 85 8.34 22.86 -7.07
N LEU A 86 8.25 21.92 -8.03
CA LEU A 86 9.08 20.73 -8.07
C LEU A 86 10.54 21.08 -8.32
N ASP A 87 10.83 21.92 -9.32
CA ASP A 87 12.17 22.40 -9.64
C ASP A 87 12.77 23.20 -8.46
N ALA A 88 11.99 24.11 -7.87
CA ALA A 88 12.39 24.89 -6.70
C ALA A 88 12.68 24.00 -5.48
N THR A 89 11.91 22.92 -5.31
CA THR A 89 12.15 21.96 -4.22
C THR A 89 13.49 21.26 -4.40
N MET A 90 13.82 20.81 -5.60
CA MET A 90 15.11 20.19 -5.90
C MET A 90 16.27 21.17 -5.71
N GLU A 91 16.12 22.42 -6.14
CA GLU A 91 17.16 23.44 -6.02
C GLU A 91 17.45 23.83 -4.57
N HIS A 92 16.39 24.04 -3.76
CA HIS A 92 16.56 24.51 -2.39
C HIS A 92 16.94 23.42 -1.38
N PHE A 93 16.60 22.16 -1.66
CA PHE A 93 16.80 21.05 -0.73
C PHE A 93 17.68 19.92 -1.32
N SER A 94 18.50 20.23 -2.32
CA SER A 94 19.40 19.26 -3.00
C SER A 94 20.24 18.44 -2.03
N ASP A 95 20.68 19.03 -0.91
CA ASP A 95 21.52 18.37 0.09
C ASP A 95 20.78 17.34 0.93
N ASN A 96 19.45 17.43 0.99
CA ASN A 96 18.61 16.61 1.87
C ASN A 96 17.66 15.67 1.10
N ILE A 97 17.49 15.89 -0.20
CA ILE A 97 16.53 15.15 -1.03
C ILE A 97 17.30 14.44 -2.15
N ILE A 98 17.12 13.12 -2.25
CA ILE A 98 17.73 12.31 -3.30
C ILE A 98 16.98 12.51 -4.63
N SER A 99 15.67 12.52 -4.58
CA SER A 99 14.82 12.73 -5.75
C SER A 99 13.45 13.27 -5.37
N VAL A 100 12.84 14.01 -6.28
CA VAL A 100 11.48 14.54 -6.13
C VAL A 100 10.66 14.14 -7.34
N GLY A 101 9.40 13.85 -7.14
CA GLY A 101 8.46 13.51 -8.21
C GLY A 101 7.08 14.07 -7.90
N ALA A 102 6.25 14.17 -8.91
CA ALA A 102 4.88 14.57 -8.75
C ALA A 102 3.94 13.45 -9.16
N SER A 103 2.76 13.42 -8.56
CA SER A 103 1.66 12.57 -9.01
C SER A 103 0.38 13.39 -9.14
N GLN A 104 -0.44 13.04 -10.11
CA GLN A 104 -1.73 13.67 -10.35
C GLN A 104 -2.80 12.61 -10.60
N TRP A 105 -3.92 12.72 -9.91
CA TRP A 105 -5.05 11.81 -10.05
C TRP A 105 -6.13 12.36 -10.97
N GLN A 106 -6.60 11.50 -11.88
CA GLN A 106 -7.76 11.73 -12.72
C GLN A 106 -8.77 10.62 -12.45
N SER A 107 -9.92 10.97 -11.88
CA SER A 107 -11.00 10.01 -11.60
C SER A 107 -11.97 9.89 -12.76
N ASN A 108 -12.74 8.79 -12.79
CA ASN A 108 -13.79 8.53 -13.77
C ASN A 108 -13.30 8.48 -15.22
N VAL A 109 -12.16 7.86 -15.46
CA VAL A 109 -11.65 7.62 -16.81
C VAL A 109 -12.16 6.28 -17.31
N ASN A 110 -12.75 6.25 -18.49
CA ASN A 110 -13.18 5.02 -19.14
C ASN A 110 -12.08 4.53 -20.09
N LEU A 111 -11.34 3.51 -19.64
CA LEU A 111 -10.42 2.82 -20.52
C LEU A 111 -11.15 1.77 -21.33
N SER A 112 -10.87 1.70 -22.65
CA SER A 112 -11.48 0.70 -23.51
C SER A 112 -10.48 0.05 -24.47
N TYR A 113 -10.74 -1.22 -24.76
CA TYR A 113 -10.06 -2.00 -25.80
C TYR A 113 -11.06 -2.87 -26.53
N GLY A 114 -11.28 -2.60 -27.81
CA GLY A 114 -12.35 -3.26 -28.60
C GLY A 114 -13.73 -2.96 -28.04
N GLN A 115 -14.42 -3.97 -27.57
CA GLN A 115 -15.76 -3.84 -26.95
C GLN A 115 -15.73 -3.86 -25.42
N GLU A 116 -14.57 -4.12 -24.83
CA GLU A 116 -14.41 -4.16 -23.38
C GLU A 116 -14.03 -2.77 -22.86
N TYR A 117 -14.58 -2.41 -21.69
CA TYR A 117 -14.26 -1.15 -21.05
C TYR A 117 -14.23 -1.31 -19.52
N VAL A 118 -13.52 -0.42 -18.89
CA VAL A 118 -13.44 -0.33 -17.42
C VAL A 118 -13.37 1.12 -17.00
N ASN A 119 -14.18 1.50 -16.00
CA ASN A 119 -14.09 2.82 -15.37
C ASN A 119 -13.14 2.74 -14.18
N LEU A 120 -12.17 3.63 -14.15
CA LEU A 120 -11.15 3.66 -13.11
C LEU A 120 -10.58 5.07 -12.89
N SER A 121 -9.70 5.20 -11.93
CA SER A 121 -8.89 6.41 -11.75
C SER A 121 -7.50 6.18 -12.30
N LEU A 122 -6.98 7.15 -13.04
CA LEU A 122 -5.60 7.17 -13.52
C LEU A 122 -4.75 8.03 -12.58
N GLU A 123 -3.54 7.60 -12.34
CA GLU A 123 -2.52 8.38 -11.67
C GLU A 123 -1.39 8.67 -12.66
N GLY A 124 -1.19 9.94 -12.98
CA GLY A 124 -0.02 10.40 -13.72
C GLY A 124 1.15 10.48 -12.75
N VAL A 125 2.27 9.85 -13.08
CA VAL A 125 3.42 9.73 -12.18
C VAL A 125 4.73 10.02 -12.87
N TYR A 126 5.73 10.43 -12.11
CA TYR A 126 7.11 10.54 -12.55
C TYR A 126 7.82 9.18 -12.55
N PRO A 127 8.91 9.00 -13.31
CA PRO A 127 9.65 7.74 -13.39
C PRO A 127 10.15 7.20 -12.05
N ASN A 128 10.55 8.08 -11.13
CA ASN A 128 11.01 7.74 -9.79
C ASN A 128 9.92 7.20 -8.85
N PHE A 129 8.67 7.17 -9.30
CA PHE A 129 7.55 6.59 -8.56
C PHE A 129 7.79 5.11 -8.19
N THR A 130 8.49 4.38 -9.05
CA THR A 130 8.89 2.99 -8.78
C THR A 130 9.76 2.84 -7.54
N GLU A 131 10.63 3.81 -7.28
CA GLU A 131 11.51 3.84 -6.11
C GLU A 131 10.74 4.25 -4.85
N VAL A 132 9.92 5.31 -4.96
CA VAL A 132 9.17 5.89 -3.84
C VAL A 132 8.05 4.95 -3.35
N GLU A 133 7.30 4.33 -4.26
CA GLU A 133 6.20 3.43 -3.93
C GLU A 133 6.58 1.95 -4.02
N SER A 134 7.84 1.64 -4.39
CA SER A 134 8.33 0.26 -4.59
C SER A 134 7.46 -0.56 -5.54
N VAL A 135 6.90 0.08 -6.55
CA VAL A 135 6.08 -0.56 -7.58
C VAL A 135 6.99 -1.25 -8.58
N LYS A 136 6.71 -2.51 -8.90
CA LYS A 136 7.46 -3.29 -9.90
C LYS A 136 6.51 -3.71 -11.01
N SER A 137 6.97 -3.58 -12.26
CA SER A 137 6.29 -4.22 -13.39
C SER A 137 6.52 -5.72 -13.36
N THR A 138 5.47 -6.50 -13.50
CA THR A 138 5.55 -7.95 -13.68
C THR A 138 5.94 -8.27 -15.11
N ASP A 139 5.32 -7.59 -16.05
CA ASP A 139 5.54 -7.73 -17.48
C ASP A 139 5.73 -6.35 -18.12
N GLY A 140 6.54 -6.28 -19.18
CA GLY A 140 6.85 -5.03 -19.84
C GLY A 140 7.78 -4.14 -19.01
N ARG A 141 7.55 -2.84 -19.05
CA ARG A 141 8.34 -1.84 -18.34
C ARG A 141 7.50 -0.77 -17.70
N PHE A 142 8.04 -0.07 -16.74
CA PHE A 142 7.43 1.13 -16.17
C PHE A 142 7.74 2.38 -17.03
N ILE A 143 7.10 3.50 -16.73
CA ILE A 143 7.33 4.80 -17.32
C ILE A 143 8.78 5.23 -17.04
N ASN A 144 9.46 5.79 -18.03
CA ASN A 144 10.85 6.25 -17.90
C ASN A 144 11.00 7.73 -18.31
N ASP A 145 12.20 8.28 -18.13
CA ASP A 145 12.49 9.69 -18.41
C ASP A 145 12.32 10.05 -19.90
N ILE A 146 12.52 9.08 -20.80
CA ILE A 146 12.30 9.30 -22.24
C ILE A 146 10.82 9.50 -22.53
N ASP A 147 9.95 8.71 -21.89
CA ASP A 147 8.50 8.85 -22.06
C ASP A 147 8.02 10.23 -21.58
N LEU A 148 8.58 10.71 -20.46
CA LEU A 148 8.29 12.02 -19.91
C LEU A 148 8.79 13.15 -20.83
N LYS A 149 10.05 13.07 -21.24
CA LYS A 149 10.73 14.07 -22.10
C LYS A 149 10.05 14.19 -23.46
N GLU A 150 9.69 13.07 -24.06
CA GLU A 150 9.06 13.01 -25.37
C GLU A 150 7.52 13.10 -25.30
N ARG A 151 6.97 13.20 -24.08
CA ARG A 151 5.51 13.23 -23.82
C ARG A 151 4.80 12.05 -24.46
N ARG A 152 5.38 10.85 -24.36
CA ARG A 152 4.79 9.63 -24.90
C ARG A 152 3.51 9.28 -24.12
N LYS A 153 2.46 8.90 -24.83
CA LYS A 153 1.21 8.43 -24.24
C LYS A 153 1.34 6.95 -23.90
N VAL A 154 1.91 6.66 -22.73
CA VAL A 154 2.09 5.30 -22.22
C VAL A 154 1.27 5.11 -20.94
N ILE A 155 0.80 3.89 -20.73
CA ILE A 155 0.05 3.50 -19.54
C ILE A 155 0.59 2.18 -19.00
N VAL A 156 0.66 2.07 -17.68
CA VAL A 156 0.94 0.83 -16.96
C VAL A 156 -0.37 0.38 -16.31
N LEU A 157 -0.81 -0.82 -16.64
CA LEU A 157 -2.07 -1.37 -16.14
C LEU A 157 -1.82 -2.32 -14.97
N HIS A 158 -2.71 -2.27 -14.01
CA HIS A 158 -2.75 -3.32 -12.99
C HIS A 158 -3.20 -4.65 -13.64
N THR A 159 -2.65 -5.79 -13.19
CA THR A 159 -2.93 -7.12 -13.76
C THR A 159 -4.42 -7.39 -13.92
N LYS A 160 -5.25 -7.11 -12.91
CA LYS A 160 -6.70 -7.28 -13.00
C LYS A 160 -7.36 -6.40 -14.06
N THR A 161 -6.88 -5.19 -14.26
CA THR A 161 -7.38 -4.29 -15.31
C THR A 161 -7.03 -4.82 -16.69
N ALA A 162 -5.80 -5.32 -16.84
CA ALA A 162 -5.37 -5.97 -18.08
C ALA A 162 -6.20 -7.23 -18.38
N GLU A 163 -6.51 -8.05 -17.39
CA GLU A 163 -7.38 -9.21 -17.53
C GLU A 163 -8.81 -8.83 -17.99
N ILE A 164 -9.37 -7.75 -17.45
CA ILE A 164 -10.71 -7.28 -17.87
C ILE A 164 -10.69 -6.83 -19.31
N LEU A 165 -9.70 -6.01 -19.71
CA LEU A 165 -9.66 -5.42 -21.05
C LEU A 165 -9.23 -6.42 -22.13
N PHE A 166 -8.29 -7.30 -21.84
CA PHE A 166 -7.65 -8.19 -22.83
C PHE A 166 -8.00 -9.68 -22.64
N GLY A 167 -8.45 -10.07 -21.46
CA GLY A 167 -8.65 -11.50 -21.12
C GLY A 167 -9.61 -12.23 -22.03
N LYS A 168 -10.70 -11.60 -22.46
CA LYS A 168 -11.67 -12.21 -23.38
C LYS A 168 -11.11 -12.37 -24.79
N SER A 169 -10.25 -11.49 -25.24
CA SER A 169 -9.62 -11.56 -26.55
C SER A 169 -8.38 -12.45 -26.56
N LYS A 170 -7.91 -12.90 -25.40
CA LYS A 170 -6.64 -13.65 -25.24
C LYS A 170 -5.45 -12.95 -25.90
N THR A 171 -5.49 -11.63 -25.99
CA THR A 171 -4.47 -10.81 -26.65
C THR A 171 -3.47 -10.35 -25.59
N GLU A 172 -2.18 -10.45 -25.89
CA GLU A 172 -1.15 -9.92 -25.02
C GLU A 172 -1.27 -8.38 -24.90
N PRO A 173 -1.33 -7.82 -23.67
CA PRO A 173 -1.58 -6.39 -23.47
C PRO A 173 -0.42 -5.49 -23.91
N ILE A 174 0.82 -6.02 -23.89
CA ILE A 174 2.03 -5.23 -24.12
C ILE A 174 2.07 -4.72 -25.56
N GLY A 175 2.35 -3.42 -25.74
CA GLY A 175 2.42 -2.78 -27.04
C GLY A 175 1.08 -2.52 -27.73
N LYS A 176 -0.03 -2.74 -27.03
CA LYS A 176 -1.37 -2.41 -27.54
C LYS A 176 -1.82 -1.00 -27.12
N PHE A 177 -2.70 -0.43 -27.91
CA PHE A 177 -3.30 0.87 -27.64
C PHE A 177 -4.65 0.68 -26.95
N VAL A 178 -4.89 1.45 -25.90
CA VAL A 178 -6.19 1.58 -25.23
C VAL A 178 -6.69 3.01 -25.41
N ASN A 179 -8.00 3.18 -25.48
CA ASN A 179 -8.63 4.50 -25.53
C ASN A 179 -9.02 4.92 -24.10
N ALA A 180 -8.78 6.19 -23.78
CA ALA A 180 -9.10 6.81 -22.50
C ALA A 180 -9.98 8.05 -22.69
#